data_3e922a38dee72eb3b31045f544eaebf6
#
_entry.id   3e922a38dee72eb3b31045f544eaebf6
#
_cell.length_a   1.000
_cell.length_b   1.000
_cell.length_c   1.000
_cell.angle_alpha   90.00
_cell.angle_beta   90.00
_cell.angle_gamma   90.00
#
_symmetry.space_group_name_H-M   'P 1'
#
loop_
_entity.id
_entity.type
_entity.pdbx_description
1 polymer ?
#
loop_
_entity_poly.entity_id
_entity_poly.type
_entity_poly.pdbx_seq_one_letter_code
_entity_poly.pdbx_strand_id
1 'polypeptide(L)'
;MRKFWWNLRGSLIAIISIVVPPVAQSAEVKKPNVVMIFCDDHAFQAISAYGDSRKLIETPNIDRIARQGMKFNRALVPNSICGPSRACVLTGKYNHVNGFYDNSYSVFNSAQPTFPKMLKSAGYQTGVFGKWHLVSDPTGFDEWHILPGQGDYYNPDMIHNGKRVRHEGYTTDLITDHSLEWLAKRDKTKPFLMMVQHKAPHRDWQPALRHLGHDKDRKYPEPETLFDDYSNRGIAVRDQEMTIEKTMTPGDLKLVTSKRLTDEQKKAWDAYYEPRNAEFLKADLKGKDLVRWKYNRYMHDYLGSVKSVDESVGRVLKYLDENGLAEDTIVVYSSDQGFYLGEHGWFDKRWIFEESVRTPLLVRWPGKVKAGSVNQNLVSVIDFAPTFLEAAGVPVPADIQGRSMVPVLAGATPADWRKSFYYHYYEYPAPHKVRRHYGVVTDRYKMVHFYAPDVDYWELYDNQKDPLELKNMLGQPGYETVEKELKQEVARLRKELKVPEDDNADYDAFVSERKKNRPAAKKKAAKAAE
;
A
#
# COMPACT_ATOMS: atom_id res chain seq x y z
N MET A 1 39.44 17.09 -103.10
CA MET A 1 38.05 17.13 -102.64
C MET A 1 37.82 15.98 -101.74
N ARG A 2 37.90 16.16 -100.40
CA ARG A 2 37.69 15.13 -99.35
C ARG A 2 36.53 15.59 -98.47
N LYS A 3 35.44 14.81 -98.39
CA LYS A 3 34.32 15.03 -97.48
C LYS A 3 34.63 14.50 -96.12
N PHE A 4 34.49 15.33 -95.06
CA PHE A 4 34.54 14.93 -93.66
C PHE A 4 33.15 14.60 -93.16
N TRP A 5 32.96 13.41 -92.60
CA TRP A 5 31.76 13.00 -91.88
C TRP A 5 31.96 13.17 -90.36
N TRP A 6 31.09 13.89 -89.67
CA TRP A 6 31.01 14.01 -88.26
C TRP A 6 29.97 13.04 -87.69
N ASN A 7 30.41 12.08 -86.91
CA ASN A 7 29.55 11.20 -86.15
C ASN A 7 29.20 11.86 -84.78
N LEU A 8 27.93 12.24 -84.60
CA LEU A 8 27.36 12.60 -83.29
C LEU A 8 26.94 11.31 -82.58
N ARG A 9 27.68 10.96 -81.49
CA ARG A 9 27.23 9.95 -80.55
C ARG A 9 26.37 10.64 -79.48
N GLY A 10 25.07 10.40 -79.44
CA GLY A 10 24.14 10.81 -78.40
C GLY A 10 24.31 9.91 -77.20
N SER A 11 24.74 10.48 -76.10
CA SER A 11 24.77 9.80 -74.79
C SER A 11 23.39 9.85 -74.13
N LEU A 12 22.68 8.72 -74.06
CA LEU A 12 21.47 8.58 -73.26
C LEU A 12 21.87 8.60 -71.72
N ILE A 13 21.48 9.66 -71.04
CA ILE A 13 21.55 9.68 -69.53
C ILE A 13 20.27 9.02 -69.02
N ALA A 14 20.41 7.80 -68.49
CA ALA A 14 19.34 7.12 -67.75
C ALA A 14 19.16 7.76 -66.39
N ILE A 15 18.07 8.48 -66.16
CA ILE A 15 17.68 8.99 -64.85
C ILE A 15 17.09 7.82 -64.07
N ILE A 16 17.88 7.25 -63.12
CA ILE A 16 17.39 6.26 -62.17
C ILE A 16 16.62 7.02 -61.08
N SER A 17 15.30 6.99 -61.13
CA SER A 17 14.43 7.49 -60.03
C SER A 17 14.52 6.53 -58.86
N ILE A 18 15.27 6.91 -57.82
CA ILE A 18 15.29 6.20 -56.54
C ILE A 18 13.94 6.44 -55.86
N VAL A 19 13.04 5.47 -55.91
CA VAL A 19 11.82 5.45 -55.09
C VAL A 19 12.27 5.12 -53.66
N VAL A 20 12.38 6.15 -52.81
CA VAL A 20 12.55 5.98 -51.37
C VAL A 20 11.21 5.48 -50.80
N PRO A 21 11.13 4.27 -50.21
CA PRO A 21 9.90 3.82 -49.60
C PRO A 21 9.53 4.78 -48.46
N PRO A 22 8.23 5.07 -48.22
CA PRO A 22 7.82 5.88 -47.10
C PRO A 22 8.31 5.20 -45.80
N VAL A 23 9.07 5.93 -45.01
CA VAL A 23 9.41 5.50 -43.64
C VAL A 23 8.08 5.27 -42.93
N ALA A 24 7.80 4.02 -42.60
CA ALA A 24 6.62 3.68 -41.82
C ALA A 24 6.72 4.50 -40.53
N GLN A 25 5.85 5.49 -40.41
CA GLN A 25 5.70 6.27 -39.17
C GLN A 25 5.33 5.25 -38.10
N SER A 26 6.26 4.96 -37.16
CA SER A 26 5.97 4.07 -36.04
C SER A 26 4.69 4.60 -35.40
N ALA A 27 3.65 3.78 -35.34
CA ALA A 27 2.43 4.14 -34.63
C ALA A 27 2.84 4.58 -33.23
N GLU A 28 2.52 5.82 -32.89
CA GLU A 28 2.82 6.37 -31.56
C GLU A 28 2.16 5.45 -30.53
N VAL A 29 2.97 4.78 -29.71
CA VAL A 29 2.45 3.83 -28.72
C VAL A 29 1.55 4.61 -27.77
N LYS A 30 0.25 4.34 -27.82
CA LYS A 30 -0.75 5.01 -26.98
C LYS A 30 -0.36 4.86 -25.52
N LYS A 31 -0.15 5.97 -24.84
CA LYS A 31 0.16 6.00 -23.41
C LYS A 31 -1.06 5.53 -22.61
N PRO A 32 -0.95 4.50 -21.75
CA PRO A 32 -2.08 4.02 -20.98
C PRO A 32 -2.50 5.04 -19.91
N ASN A 33 -3.78 5.10 -19.58
CA ASN A 33 -4.22 5.72 -18.36
C ASN A 33 -3.83 4.87 -17.15
N VAL A 34 -3.71 5.48 -15.99
CA VAL A 34 -3.40 4.78 -14.73
C VAL A 34 -4.44 5.13 -13.67
N VAL A 35 -5.11 4.13 -13.13
CA VAL A 35 -5.95 4.22 -11.94
C VAL A 35 -5.31 3.38 -10.84
N MET A 36 -4.89 4.03 -9.77
CA MET A 36 -4.36 3.38 -8.59
C MET A 36 -5.35 3.52 -7.43
N ILE A 37 -6.01 2.43 -7.06
CA ILE A 37 -6.88 2.37 -5.87
C ILE A 37 -6.03 1.82 -4.73
N PHE A 38 -5.85 2.64 -3.69
CA PHE A 38 -4.90 2.38 -2.63
C PHE A 38 -5.55 2.58 -1.27
N CYS A 39 -5.64 1.51 -0.50
CA CYS A 39 -6.30 1.51 0.80
C CYS A 39 -5.30 1.70 1.94
N ASP A 40 -5.82 2.00 3.12
CA ASP A 40 -5.07 2.09 4.35
C ASP A 40 -5.43 0.90 5.24
N ASP A 41 -4.46 0.04 5.55
CA ASP A 41 -4.64 -1.15 6.39
C ASP A 41 -5.55 -2.24 5.80
N HIS A 42 -5.62 -2.41 4.48
CA HIS A 42 -6.43 -3.48 3.90
C HIS A 42 -5.63 -4.79 3.85
N ALA A 43 -5.93 -5.67 4.80
CA ALA A 43 -5.37 -7.01 4.87
C ALA A 43 -5.75 -7.87 3.66
N PHE A 44 -4.78 -8.60 3.08
CA PHE A 44 -5.06 -9.49 1.95
C PHE A 44 -6.06 -10.60 2.31
N GLN A 45 -6.13 -11.01 3.59
CA GLN A 45 -7.09 -11.99 4.11
C GLN A 45 -8.55 -11.50 3.97
N ALA A 46 -8.78 -10.18 3.93
CA ALA A 46 -10.09 -9.58 3.75
C ALA A 46 -10.41 -9.24 2.28
N ILE A 47 -9.80 -9.95 1.34
CA ILE A 47 -10.12 -9.90 -0.10
C ILE A 47 -10.38 -11.33 -0.57
N SER A 48 -11.60 -11.63 -1.03
CA SER A 48 -12.00 -13.00 -1.35
C SER A 48 -11.15 -13.67 -2.44
N ALA A 49 -10.59 -12.90 -3.38
CA ALA A 49 -9.67 -13.42 -4.40
C ALA A 49 -8.39 -14.05 -3.85
N TYR A 50 -7.99 -13.73 -2.61
CA TYR A 50 -6.83 -14.37 -1.96
C TYR A 50 -7.13 -15.71 -1.31
N GLY A 51 -8.41 -16.02 -1.08
CA GLY A 51 -8.85 -17.35 -0.66
C GLY A 51 -8.51 -17.70 0.79
N ASP A 52 -8.65 -16.75 1.72
CA ASP A 52 -8.49 -17.01 3.16
C ASP A 52 -9.45 -18.11 3.61
N SER A 53 -8.95 -19.08 4.38
CA SER A 53 -9.71 -20.25 4.83
C SER A 53 -10.91 -19.90 5.71
N ARG A 54 -10.85 -18.76 6.41
CA ARG A 54 -11.93 -18.23 7.25
C ARG A 54 -13.09 -17.66 6.43
N LYS A 55 -12.88 -17.41 5.12
CA LYS A 55 -13.89 -16.83 4.20
C LYS A 55 -14.53 -15.59 4.80
N LEU A 56 -13.70 -14.64 5.22
CA LEU A 56 -14.11 -13.50 6.05
C LEU A 56 -15.17 -12.62 5.38
N ILE A 57 -15.05 -12.38 4.08
CA ILE A 57 -15.90 -11.47 3.33
C ILE A 57 -15.87 -11.81 1.84
N GLU A 58 -16.93 -11.43 1.11
CA GLU A 58 -16.95 -11.40 -0.35
C GLU A 58 -16.68 -9.98 -0.86
N THR A 59 -15.72 -9.86 -1.78
CA THR A 59 -15.31 -8.59 -2.40
C THR A 59 -15.42 -8.65 -3.93
N PRO A 60 -16.64 -8.77 -4.48
CA PRO A 60 -16.85 -9.11 -5.90
C PRO A 60 -16.27 -8.09 -6.87
N ASN A 61 -16.22 -6.81 -6.49
CA ASN A 61 -15.68 -5.75 -7.33
C ASN A 61 -14.15 -5.71 -7.33
N ILE A 62 -13.51 -5.88 -6.17
CA ILE A 62 -12.06 -6.03 -6.06
C ILE A 62 -11.62 -7.31 -6.78
N ASP A 63 -12.34 -8.41 -6.59
CA ASP A 63 -12.08 -9.69 -7.26
C ASP A 63 -12.20 -9.60 -8.79
N ARG A 64 -13.01 -8.67 -9.30
CA ARG A 64 -13.10 -8.41 -10.74
C ARG A 64 -11.74 -7.99 -11.30
N ILE A 65 -10.96 -7.18 -10.57
CA ILE A 65 -9.61 -6.79 -10.98
C ILE A 65 -8.72 -8.02 -11.09
N ALA A 66 -8.78 -8.94 -10.12
CA ALA A 66 -8.03 -10.20 -10.14
C ALA A 66 -8.45 -11.10 -11.31
N ARG A 67 -9.76 -11.27 -11.52
CA ARG A 67 -10.29 -12.12 -12.62
C ARG A 67 -9.95 -11.59 -14.00
N GLN A 68 -9.92 -10.26 -14.17
CA GLN A 68 -9.60 -9.61 -15.44
C GLN A 68 -8.11 -9.24 -15.58
N GLY A 69 -7.30 -9.54 -14.57
CA GLY A 69 -5.90 -9.19 -14.48
C GLY A 69 -5.04 -10.25 -13.80
N MET A 70 -4.07 -9.80 -13.02
CA MET A 70 -3.10 -10.64 -12.31
C MET A 70 -3.18 -10.36 -10.80
N LYS A 71 -3.18 -11.44 -10.01
CA LYS A 71 -3.02 -11.41 -8.56
C LYS A 71 -1.57 -11.74 -8.20
N PHE A 72 -0.96 -10.92 -7.35
CA PHE A 72 0.35 -11.18 -6.78
C PHE A 72 0.20 -11.77 -5.37
N ASN A 73 0.81 -12.92 -5.14
CA ASN A 73 0.79 -13.56 -3.83
C ASN A 73 1.89 -13.04 -2.88
N ARG A 74 2.88 -12.32 -3.41
CA ARG A 74 4.07 -11.91 -2.66
C ARG A 74 4.46 -10.45 -2.96
N ALA A 75 3.50 -9.54 -2.78
CA ALA A 75 3.77 -8.10 -2.80
C ALA A 75 4.10 -7.64 -1.38
N LEU A 76 5.26 -7.01 -1.19
CA LEU A 76 5.80 -6.66 0.12
C LEU A 76 6.00 -5.14 0.25
N VAL A 77 6.04 -4.66 1.47
CA VAL A 77 6.32 -3.25 1.77
C VAL A 77 7.67 -3.10 2.49
N PRO A 78 8.47 -2.08 2.18
CA PRO A 78 9.77 -1.87 2.82
C PRO A 78 9.67 -1.51 4.32
N ASN A 79 8.54 -0.93 4.72
CA ASN A 79 8.26 -0.50 6.08
C ASN A 79 6.73 -0.52 6.28
N SER A 80 6.24 -1.37 7.16
CA SER A 80 4.81 -1.63 7.36
C SER A 80 4.14 -0.56 8.22
N ILE A 81 4.19 0.70 7.78
CA ILE A 81 3.50 1.83 8.41
C ILE A 81 3.13 2.88 7.35
N CYS A 82 1.97 3.50 7.51
CA CYS A 82 1.27 4.29 6.49
C CYS A 82 2.15 5.31 5.74
N GLY A 83 2.65 6.36 6.42
CA GLY A 83 3.42 7.44 5.78
C GLY A 83 4.69 6.95 5.11
N PRO A 84 5.54 6.16 5.79
CA PRO A 84 6.74 5.54 5.20
C PRO A 84 6.46 4.72 3.94
N SER A 85 5.45 3.86 3.96
CA SER A 85 5.07 3.07 2.78
C SER A 85 4.59 3.97 1.62
N ARG A 86 3.75 4.99 1.90
CA ARG A 86 3.26 5.95 0.90
C ARG A 86 4.39 6.75 0.26
N ALA A 87 5.41 7.14 1.05
CA ALA A 87 6.63 7.78 0.53
C ALA A 87 7.41 6.84 -0.40
N CYS A 88 7.51 5.54 -0.04
CA CYS A 88 8.12 4.53 -0.89
C CYS A 88 7.39 4.35 -2.23
N VAL A 89 6.06 4.31 -2.21
CA VAL A 89 5.21 4.26 -3.43
C VAL A 89 5.50 5.42 -4.36
N LEU A 90 5.52 6.66 -3.84
CA LEU A 90 5.70 7.85 -4.67
C LEU A 90 7.09 7.96 -5.28
N THR A 91 8.11 7.53 -4.56
CA THR A 91 9.51 7.75 -4.93
C THR A 91 10.17 6.55 -5.59
N GLY A 92 9.63 5.33 -5.39
CA GLY A 92 10.31 4.09 -5.78
C GLY A 92 11.57 3.80 -4.96
N LYS A 93 11.69 4.40 -3.74
CA LYS A 93 12.89 4.35 -2.91
C LYS A 93 12.57 3.92 -1.48
N TYR A 94 13.51 3.24 -0.85
CA TYR A 94 13.44 2.91 0.58
C TYR A 94 13.47 4.15 1.48
N ASN A 95 13.00 4.03 2.72
CA ASN A 95 12.82 5.15 3.65
C ASN A 95 14.11 5.88 4.00
N HIS A 96 15.23 5.18 4.14
CA HIS A 96 16.55 5.78 4.39
C HIS A 96 17.06 6.63 3.21
N VAL A 97 16.51 6.44 2.00
CA VAL A 97 16.85 7.24 0.81
C VAL A 97 15.84 8.36 0.58
N ASN A 98 14.52 8.09 0.77
CA ASN A 98 13.51 9.12 0.58
C ASN A 98 13.33 10.04 1.80
N GLY A 99 13.93 9.70 2.95
CA GLY A 99 13.96 10.52 4.17
C GLY A 99 12.65 10.50 4.99
N PHE A 100 11.72 9.58 4.72
CA PHE A 100 10.46 9.46 5.46
C PHE A 100 10.44 8.17 6.29
N TYR A 101 10.92 8.21 7.52
CA TYR A 101 11.17 7.04 8.37
C TYR A 101 9.96 6.59 9.19
N ASP A 102 9.15 7.55 9.67
CA ASP A 102 8.11 7.33 10.68
C ASP A 102 6.90 8.25 10.49
N ASN A 103 5.81 8.00 11.20
CA ASN A 103 4.63 8.86 11.22
C ASN A 103 4.74 10.04 12.21
N SER A 104 5.67 9.98 13.15
CA SER A 104 5.76 10.90 14.29
C SER A 104 6.56 12.15 13.98
N TYR A 105 7.68 12.03 13.26
CA TYR A 105 8.65 13.10 13.04
C TYR A 105 8.91 13.39 11.56
N SER A 106 8.61 12.45 10.67
CA SER A 106 8.87 12.63 9.26
C SER A 106 7.93 13.63 8.59
N VAL A 107 8.50 14.41 7.67
CA VAL A 107 7.78 15.29 6.75
C VAL A 107 8.30 15.02 5.35
N PHE A 108 7.42 14.72 4.41
CA PHE A 108 7.84 14.38 3.06
C PHE A 108 8.50 15.58 2.37
N ASN A 109 9.68 15.37 1.83
CA ASN A 109 10.34 16.37 1.02
C ASN A 109 9.69 16.46 -0.36
N SER A 110 8.76 17.41 -0.50
CA SER A 110 8.02 17.62 -1.74
C SER A 110 8.88 18.08 -2.92
N ALA A 111 10.15 18.45 -2.72
CA ALA A 111 11.06 18.84 -3.81
C ALA A 111 11.61 17.62 -4.57
N GLN A 112 11.70 16.44 -3.90
CA GLN A 112 12.26 15.25 -4.52
C GLN A 112 11.43 14.73 -5.71
N PRO A 113 12.06 14.02 -6.66
CA PRO A 113 11.38 13.37 -7.77
C PRO A 113 10.37 12.34 -7.28
N THR A 114 9.17 12.34 -7.90
CA THR A 114 8.12 11.34 -7.67
C THR A 114 7.52 10.95 -9.01
N PHE A 115 6.98 9.72 -9.12
CA PHE A 115 6.39 9.27 -10.40
C PHE A 115 5.22 10.16 -10.87
N PRO A 116 4.35 10.74 -10.00
CA PRO A 116 3.30 11.66 -10.48
C PRO A 116 3.87 12.92 -11.12
N LYS A 117 4.96 13.50 -10.57
CA LYS A 117 5.64 14.65 -11.20
C LYS A 117 6.17 14.31 -12.58
N MET A 118 6.80 13.14 -12.73
CA MET A 118 7.37 12.70 -14.00
C MET A 118 6.30 12.42 -15.04
N LEU A 119 5.19 11.76 -14.66
CA LEU A 119 4.05 11.54 -15.53
C LEU A 119 3.39 12.87 -15.95
N LYS A 120 3.23 13.82 -15.00
CA LYS A 120 2.72 15.16 -15.32
C LYS A 120 3.61 15.87 -16.34
N SER A 121 4.93 15.82 -16.16
CA SER A 121 5.90 16.37 -17.13
C SER A 121 5.85 15.68 -18.49
N ALA A 122 5.42 14.41 -18.53
CA ALA A 122 5.22 13.63 -19.75
C ALA A 122 3.83 13.85 -20.41
N GLY A 123 3.04 14.80 -19.91
CA GLY A 123 1.75 15.20 -20.48
C GLY A 123 0.53 14.51 -19.89
N TYR A 124 0.67 13.75 -18.81
CA TYR A 124 -0.47 13.20 -18.07
C TYR A 124 -1.21 14.30 -17.31
N GLN A 125 -2.54 14.20 -17.24
CA GLN A 125 -3.30 14.84 -16.18
C GLN A 125 -3.24 14.00 -14.91
N THR A 126 -3.10 14.64 -13.75
CA THR A 126 -2.82 13.95 -12.50
C THR A 126 -3.76 14.39 -11.38
N GLY A 127 -4.43 13.43 -10.75
CA GLY A 127 -5.31 13.68 -9.62
C GLY A 127 -5.04 12.71 -8.45
N VAL A 128 -5.15 13.22 -7.20
CA VAL A 128 -5.09 12.39 -5.99
C VAL A 128 -6.21 12.75 -5.02
N PHE A 129 -6.92 11.72 -4.52
CA PHE A 129 -8.13 11.86 -3.73
C PHE A 129 -8.07 10.96 -2.49
N GLY A 130 -8.24 11.52 -1.29
CA GLY A 130 -8.32 10.80 -0.04
C GLY A 130 -7.09 10.88 0.85
N LYS A 131 -6.67 9.76 1.46
CA LYS A 131 -5.61 9.76 2.46
C LYS A 131 -4.23 10.03 1.84
N TRP A 132 -3.62 11.16 2.22
CA TRP A 132 -2.26 11.52 1.82
C TRP A 132 -1.22 11.12 2.86
N HIS A 133 -1.36 11.59 4.08
CA HIS A 133 -0.60 11.24 5.27
C HIS A 133 0.94 11.43 5.17
N LEU A 134 1.37 12.41 4.39
CA LEU A 134 2.80 12.74 4.20
C LEU A 134 3.19 14.11 4.80
N VAL A 135 2.27 14.74 5.53
CA VAL A 135 2.41 16.03 6.25
C VAL A 135 2.51 17.24 5.31
N SER A 136 3.37 17.19 4.30
CA SER A 136 3.47 18.23 3.26
C SER A 136 2.31 18.11 2.25
N ASP A 137 1.99 19.21 1.57
CA ASP A 137 1.00 19.20 0.49
C ASP A 137 1.45 18.35 -0.70
N PRO A 138 0.50 17.74 -1.44
CA PRO A 138 0.79 17.00 -2.67
C PRO A 138 1.44 17.87 -3.73
N THR A 139 2.47 17.34 -4.39
CA THR A 139 3.11 17.95 -5.55
C THR A 139 3.15 17.00 -6.72
N GLY A 140 3.06 17.53 -7.95
CA GLY A 140 2.98 16.72 -9.16
C GLY A 140 1.55 16.29 -9.51
N PHE A 141 0.55 16.94 -8.90
CA PHE A 141 -0.87 16.74 -9.21
C PHE A 141 -1.47 18.06 -9.74
N ASP A 142 -2.41 17.94 -10.66
CA ASP A 142 -3.20 19.07 -11.15
C ASP A 142 -4.34 19.39 -10.20
N GLU A 143 -4.91 18.34 -9.61
CA GLU A 143 -5.97 18.46 -8.63
C GLU A 143 -5.79 17.44 -7.49
N TRP A 144 -6.11 17.87 -6.26
CA TRP A 144 -6.05 17.01 -5.11
C TRP A 144 -7.07 17.40 -4.04
N HIS A 145 -7.78 16.37 -3.54
CA HIS A 145 -8.68 16.44 -2.40
C HIS A 145 -8.20 15.45 -1.36
N ILE A 146 -7.47 15.91 -0.33
CA ILE A 146 -6.85 15.02 0.65
C ILE A 146 -7.43 15.17 2.04
N LEU A 147 -7.36 14.09 2.80
CA LEU A 147 -7.68 14.09 4.22
C LEU A 147 -6.51 14.68 5.03
N PRO A 148 -6.75 15.59 5.99
CA PRO A 148 -5.73 16.02 6.93
C PRO A 148 -5.36 14.88 7.89
N GLY A 149 -4.07 14.56 8.01
CA GLY A 149 -3.57 13.49 8.88
C GLY A 149 -4.18 12.13 8.56
N GLN A 150 -4.78 11.48 9.57
CA GLN A 150 -5.46 10.18 9.42
C GLN A 150 -6.86 10.30 8.80
N GLY A 151 -7.47 11.49 8.84
CA GLY A 151 -8.85 11.71 8.41
C GLY A 151 -9.90 11.09 9.33
N ASP A 152 -11.16 11.46 9.10
CA ASP A 152 -12.34 10.93 9.80
C ASP A 152 -13.15 10.03 8.85
N TYR A 153 -13.94 9.10 9.37
CA TYR A 153 -14.84 8.27 8.56
C TYR A 153 -16.13 8.96 8.14
N TYR A 154 -16.62 9.85 8.99
CA TYR A 154 -17.85 10.60 8.77
C TYR A 154 -17.58 12.09 8.77
N ASN A 155 -18.24 12.80 7.88
CA ASN A 155 -18.23 14.24 7.78
C ASN A 155 -16.81 14.83 7.85
N PRO A 156 -15.89 14.35 6.98
CA PRO A 156 -14.48 14.70 7.06
C PRO A 156 -14.23 16.17 6.71
N ASP A 157 -13.22 16.74 7.32
CA ASP A 157 -12.54 17.86 6.70
C ASP A 157 -11.66 17.30 5.56
N MET A 158 -11.70 17.94 4.40
CA MET A 158 -10.79 17.66 3.28
C MET A 158 -10.08 18.93 2.84
N ILE A 159 -8.91 18.80 2.26
CA ILE A 159 -8.15 19.91 1.72
C ILE A 159 -8.16 19.78 0.20
N HIS A 160 -8.85 20.70 -0.46
CA HIS A 160 -8.92 20.80 -1.92
C HIS A 160 -7.93 21.86 -2.41
N ASN A 161 -6.85 21.44 -3.07
CA ASN A 161 -5.80 22.33 -3.60
C ASN A 161 -5.39 23.44 -2.60
N GLY A 162 -5.15 23.06 -1.34
CA GLY A 162 -4.74 23.96 -0.25
C GLY A 162 -5.89 24.58 0.54
N LYS A 163 -7.14 24.50 0.09
CA LYS A 163 -8.30 25.05 0.82
C LYS A 163 -9.01 23.97 1.62
N ARG A 164 -9.08 24.11 2.94
CA ARG A 164 -9.81 23.19 3.83
C ARG A 164 -11.31 23.42 3.75
N VAL A 165 -12.05 22.35 3.50
CA VAL A 165 -13.53 22.33 3.41
C VAL A 165 -14.06 21.13 4.18
N ARG A 166 -15.12 21.32 4.96
CA ARG A 166 -15.86 20.25 5.60
C ARG A 166 -16.92 19.72 4.67
N HIS A 167 -16.97 18.41 4.52
CA HIS A 167 -17.98 17.70 3.75
C HIS A 167 -18.88 16.91 4.68
N GLU A 168 -20.17 16.81 4.36
CA GLU A 168 -21.09 15.89 5.00
C GLU A 168 -21.14 14.59 4.19
N GLY A 169 -21.11 13.44 4.88
CA GLY A 169 -21.17 12.13 4.27
C GLY A 169 -20.13 11.14 4.77
N TYR A 170 -20.11 9.97 4.17
CA TYR A 170 -19.14 8.92 4.47
C TYR A 170 -17.89 9.07 3.62
N THR A 171 -16.74 9.06 4.25
CA THR A 171 -15.47 9.44 3.62
C THR A 171 -15.10 8.60 2.40
N THR A 172 -15.35 7.29 2.41
CA THR A 172 -15.08 6.43 1.25
C THR A 172 -15.90 6.83 0.03
N ASP A 173 -17.17 7.20 0.26
CA ASP A 173 -18.06 7.66 -0.81
C ASP A 173 -17.60 9.01 -1.37
N LEU A 174 -17.28 9.97 -0.48
CA LEU A 174 -16.79 11.30 -0.87
C LEU A 174 -15.49 11.23 -1.68
N ILE A 175 -14.54 10.37 -1.29
CA ILE A 175 -13.31 10.13 -2.05
C ILE A 175 -13.65 9.63 -3.46
N THR A 176 -14.60 8.70 -3.56
CA THR A 176 -15.02 8.14 -4.85
C THR A 176 -15.72 9.20 -5.71
N ASP A 177 -16.62 9.98 -5.11
CA ASP A 177 -17.34 11.06 -5.80
C ASP A 177 -16.37 12.07 -6.40
N HIS A 178 -15.43 12.61 -5.59
CA HIS A 178 -14.44 13.56 -6.08
C HIS A 178 -13.54 12.98 -7.17
N SER A 179 -13.17 11.70 -7.05
CA SER A 179 -12.38 11.00 -8.07
C SER A 179 -13.13 10.91 -9.42
N LEU A 180 -14.40 10.53 -9.38
CA LEU A 180 -15.23 10.38 -10.57
C LEU A 180 -15.64 11.74 -11.18
N GLU A 181 -15.91 12.75 -10.34
CA GLU A 181 -16.16 14.13 -10.79
C GLU A 181 -14.96 14.70 -11.54
N TRP A 182 -13.74 14.52 -11.00
CA TRP A 182 -12.53 14.94 -11.68
C TRP A 182 -12.34 14.21 -13.00
N LEU A 183 -12.54 12.90 -12.99
CA LEU A 183 -12.42 12.07 -14.18
C LEU A 183 -13.43 12.48 -15.29
N ALA A 184 -14.62 12.92 -14.90
CA ALA A 184 -15.63 13.42 -15.84
C ALA A 184 -15.22 14.77 -16.48
N LYS A 185 -14.56 15.64 -15.71
CA LYS A 185 -14.16 17.00 -16.12
C LYS A 185 -12.80 17.08 -16.83
N ARG A 186 -12.03 15.96 -16.84
CA ARG A 186 -10.68 15.94 -17.42
C ARG A 186 -10.65 16.31 -18.91
N ASP A 187 -9.52 16.75 -19.39
CA ASP A 187 -9.22 16.86 -20.84
C ASP A 187 -9.12 15.45 -21.44
N LYS A 188 -10.10 15.07 -22.25
CA LYS A 188 -10.22 13.72 -22.85
C LYS A 188 -9.15 13.43 -23.88
N THR A 189 -8.35 14.41 -24.29
CA THR A 189 -7.26 14.26 -25.27
C THR A 189 -5.95 13.81 -24.63
N LYS A 190 -5.85 13.85 -23.28
CA LYS A 190 -4.64 13.50 -22.52
C LYS A 190 -4.81 12.20 -21.76
N PRO A 191 -3.73 11.41 -21.61
CA PRO A 191 -3.72 10.32 -20.65
C PRO A 191 -3.79 10.87 -19.22
N PHE A 192 -4.25 10.04 -18.28
CA PHE A 192 -4.36 10.47 -16.89
C PHE A 192 -3.77 9.47 -15.90
N LEU A 193 -3.33 10.02 -14.76
CA LEU A 193 -3.06 9.31 -13.52
C LEU A 193 -4.11 9.71 -12.48
N MET A 194 -4.89 8.77 -11.98
CA MET A 194 -5.82 8.95 -10.88
C MET A 194 -5.44 8.07 -9.70
N MET A 195 -5.16 8.68 -8.55
CA MET A 195 -4.89 7.97 -7.30
C MET A 195 -6.08 8.11 -6.35
N VAL A 196 -6.82 7.01 -6.15
CA VAL A 196 -7.96 6.92 -5.23
C VAL A 196 -7.46 6.29 -3.94
N GLN A 197 -7.27 7.10 -2.89
CA GLN A 197 -6.60 6.69 -1.66
C GLN A 197 -7.58 6.65 -0.49
N HIS A 198 -8.15 5.46 -0.23
CA HIS A 198 -9.11 5.28 0.85
C HIS A 198 -8.44 5.31 2.23
N LYS A 199 -9.12 5.98 3.20
CA LYS A 199 -8.82 5.80 4.63
C LYS A 199 -9.22 4.40 5.10
N ALA A 200 -10.33 3.89 4.61
CA ALA A 200 -10.83 2.57 4.98
C ALA A 200 -9.90 1.44 4.45
N PRO A 201 -9.73 0.38 5.24
CA PRO A 201 -10.32 0.08 6.54
C PRO A 201 -9.44 0.41 7.77
N HIS A 202 -8.66 1.49 7.78
CA HIS A 202 -7.82 1.91 8.91
C HIS A 202 -8.63 2.06 10.22
N ARG A 203 -7.95 1.87 11.36
CA ARG A 203 -8.48 2.12 12.72
C ARG A 203 -9.13 3.54 12.76
N ASP A 204 -10.28 3.73 13.37
CA ASP A 204 -11.04 2.87 14.28
C ASP A 204 -12.22 2.13 13.59
N TRP A 205 -12.07 1.80 12.30
CA TRP A 205 -13.00 0.90 11.56
C TRP A 205 -14.49 1.27 11.71
N GLN A 206 -14.91 2.41 11.23
CA GLN A 206 -16.30 2.83 11.30
C GLN A 206 -17.02 2.45 9.99
N PRO A 207 -17.90 1.45 9.98
CA PRO A 207 -18.68 1.09 8.79
C PRO A 207 -19.60 2.21 8.33
N ALA A 208 -19.89 2.29 7.03
CA ALA A 208 -20.98 3.13 6.56
C ALA A 208 -22.32 2.68 7.17
N LEU A 209 -23.26 3.62 7.40
CA LEU A 209 -24.55 3.30 8.03
C LEU A 209 -25.30 2.17 7.30
N ARG A 210 -25.21 2.11 5.96
CA ARG A 210 -25.79 1.05 5.15
C ARG A 210 -25.17 -0.34 5.36
N HIS A 211 -23.99 -0.39 6.00
CA HIS A 211 -23.28 -1.62 6.31
C HIS A 211 -23.30 -1.98 7.79
N LEU A 212 -23.95 -1.18 8.62
CA LEU A 212 -24.23 -1.55 10.01
C LEU A 212 -25.07 -2.82 10.03
N GLY A 213 -24.64 -3.81 10.79
CA GLY A 213 -25.31 -5.09 10.85
C GLY A 213 -25.09 -6.01 9.65
N HIS A 214 -24.15 -5.68 8.77
CA HIS A 214 -23.65 -6.65 7.81
C HIS A 214 -23.20 -7.91 8.55
N ASP A 215 -23.75 -9.07 8.17
CA ASP A 215 -23.47 -10.34 8.83
C ASP A 215 -23.64 -10.32 10.37
N LYS A 216 -24.59 -9.54 10.91
CA LYS A 216 -24.75 -9.23 12.35
C LYS A 216 -24.76 -10.46 13.28
N ASP A 217 -25.23 -11.60 12.78
CA ASP A 217 -25.35 -12.84 13.54
C ASP A 217 -24.14 -13.78 13.31
N ARG A 218 -23.22 -13.38 12.45
CA ARG A 218 -22.04 -14.19 12.12
C ARG A 218 -21.00 -14.10 13.24
N LYS A 219 -20.54 -15.26 13.68
CA LYS A 219 -19.31 -15.40 14.45
C LYS A 219 -18.17 -15.67 13.47
N TYR A 220 -17.23 -14.77 13.39
CA TYR A 220 -16.08 -14.94 12.49
C TYR A 220 -15.15 -16.03 13.03
N PRO A 221 -14.65 -16.93 12.17
CA PRO A 221 -13.68 -17.94 12.58
C PRO A 221 -12.43 -17.29 13.18
N GLU A 222 -12.01 -17.78 14.33
CA GLU A 222 -10.78 -17.34 15.01
C GLU A 222 -9.55 -17.82 14.21
N PRO A 223 -8.49 -16.99 14.05
CA PRO A 223 -7.21 -17.55 13.59
C PRO A 223 -6.63 -18.48 14.66
N GLU A 224 -5.89 -19.48 14.23
CA GLU A 224 -5.27 -20.47 15.14
C GLU A 224 -4.39 -19.81 16.22
N THR A 225 -3.83 -18.66 15.90
CA THR A 225 -2.90 -17.89 16.73
C THR A 225 -3.57 -16.79 17.57
N LEU A 226 -4.91 -16.73 17.64
CA LEU A 226 -5.61 -15.70 18.44
C LEU A 226 -5.14 -15.68 19.92
N PHE A 227 -4.74 -16.82 20.46
CA PHE A 227 -4.25 -16.98 21.83
C PHE A 227 -2.79 -17.41 21.85
N ASP A 228 -1.97 -16.85 20.96
CA ASP A 228 -0.53 -17.05 20.95
C ASP A 228 0.12 -16.60 22.26
N ASP A 229 0.98 -17.42 22.84
CA ASP A 229 1.67 -17.17 24.11
C ASP A 229 3.05 -16.55 23.94
N TYR A 230 3.52 -16.41 22.69
CA TYR A 230 4.83 -15.88 22.31
C TYR A 230 6.04 -16.61 22.93
N SER A 231 5.85 -17.83 23.48
CA SER A 231 6.83 -18.54 24.30
C SER A 231 8.16 -18.81 23.60
N ASN A 232 8.14 -18.89 22.26
CA ASN A 232 9.32 -19.27 21.45
C ASN A 232 9.99 -18.09 20.73
N ARG A 233 9.64 -16.86 21.12
CA ARG A 233 10.16 -15.62 20.52
C ARG A 233 10.75 -14.70 21.56
N GLY A 234 11.57 -13.75 21.10
CA GLY A 234 12.29 -12.83 21.95
C GLY A 234 11.41 -11.75 22.59
N ILE A 235 12.05 -10.90 23.38
CA ILE A 235 11.38 -9.86 24.18
C ILE A 235 10.64 -8.84 23.31
N ALA A 236 11.12 -8.53 22.10
CA ALA A 236 10.46 -7.59 21.21
C ALA A 236 9.03 -8.03 20.90
N VAL A 237 8.84 -9.33 20.59
CA VAL A 237 7.52 -9.91 20.29
C VAL A 237 6.66 -10.06 21.57
N ARG A 238 7.26 -10.36 22.71
CA ARG A 238 6.53 -10.56 23.97
C ARG A 238 6.06 -9.26 24.63
N ASP A 239 6.84 -8.18 24.49
CA ASP A 239 6.61 -6.90 25.17
C ASP A 239 6.16 -5.80 24.19
N GLN A 240 5.19 -6.12 23.33
CA GLN A 240 4.52 -5.20 22.44
C GLN A 240 3.13 -4.81 22.97
N GLU A 241 2.55 -3.74 22.43
CA GLU A 241 1.25 -3.22 22.83
C GLU A 241 0.27 -3.21 21.64
N MET A 242 0.08 -4.39 20.99
CA MET A 242 -0.80 -4.58 19.83
C MET A 242 -1.91 -5.61 20.08
N THR A 243 -2.07 -6.10 21.30
CA THR A 243 -3.01 -7.20 21.54
C THR A 243 -4.47 -6.72 21.54
N ILE A 244 -5.35 -7.53 20.96
CA ILE A 244 -6.81 -7.37 21.07
C ILE A 244 -7.22 -7.37 22.55
N GLU A 245 -6.56 -8.19 23.37
CA GLU A 245 -6.84 -8.31 24.79
C GLU A 245 -6.69 -6.97 25.52
N LYS A 246 -5.52 -6.29 25.39
CA LYS A 246 -5.12 -5.18 26.27
C LYS A 246 -5.19 -3.81 25.60
N THR A 247 -5.02 -3.74 24.27
CA THR A 247 -4.72 -2.47 23.60
C THR A 247 -5.94 -1.84 22.93
N MET A 248 -6.99 -2.63 22.63
CA MET A 248 -8.23 -2.07 22.05
C MET A 248 -8.92 -1.12 23.03
N THR A 249 -9.19 0.09 22.56
CA THR A 249 -9.84 1.17 23.31
C THR A 249 -11.37 1.08 23.25
N PRO A 250 -12.10 1.78 24.14
CA PRO A 250 -13.56 1.91 24.03
C PRO A 250 -14.01 2.48 22.67
N GLY A 251 -13.21 3.37 22.04
CA GLY A 251 -13.51 3.90 20.69
C GLY A 251 -13.42 2.81 19.62
N ASP A 252 -12.39 1.97 19.66
CA ASP A 252 -12.24 0.83 18.75
C ASP A 252 -13.43 -0.13 18.82
N LEU A 253 -13.95 -0.33 20.01
CA LEU A 253 -15.08 -1.22 20.31
C LEU A 253 -16.46 -0.56 20.14
N LYS A 254 -16.50 0.70 19.70
CA LYS A 254 -17.75 1.50 19.54
C LYS A 254 -18.57 1.63 20.85
N LEU A 255 -17.89 1.56 21.99
CA LEU A 255 -18.50 1.88 23.29
C LEU A 255 -18.64 3.40 23.50
N VAL A 256 -17.99 4.19 22.64
CA VAL A 256 -18.07 5.64 22.57
C VAL A 256 -18.46 6.05 21.15
N THR A 257 -19.51 6.84 21.02
CA THR A 257 -20.00 7.33 19.72
C THR A 257 -19.09 8.44 19.19
N SER A 258 -18.83 8.43 17.87
CA SER A 258 -18.05 9.48 17.20
C SER A 258 -18.74 10.84 17.29
N LYS A 259 -17.97 11.87 17.64
CA LYS A 259 -18.44 13.27 17.67
C LYS A 259 -18.64 13.91 16.28
N ARG A 260 -18.31 13.18 15.23
CA ARG A 260 -18.41 13.65 13.84
C ARG A 260 -19.75 13.38 13.20
N LEU A 261 -20.58 12.52 13.77
CA LEU A 261 -21.88 12.17 13.24
C LEU A 261 -22.87 13.36 13.35
N THR A 262 -23.71 13.55 12.34
CA THR A 262 -24.92 14.39 12.46
C THR A 262 -25.92 13.72 13.38
N ASP A 263 -26.95 14.44 13.81
CA ASP A 263 -27.98 13.87 14.69
C ASP A 263 -28.71 12.67 14.04
N GLU A 264 -28.98 12.74 12.74
CA GLU A 264 -29.58 11.64 11.98
C GLU A 264 -28.64 10.43 11.88
N GLN A 265 -27.37 10.66 11.55
CA GLN A 265 -26.36 9.61 11.50
C GLN A 265 -26.17 8.98 12.89
N LYS A 266 -26.12 9.80 13.94
CA LYS A 266 -26.02 9.35 15.32
C LYS A 266 -27.20 8.48 15.72
N LYS A 267 -28.42 8.87 15.38
CA LYS A 267 -29.64 8.08 15.66
C LYS A 267 -29.56 6.67 15.07
N ALA A 268 -29.11 6.55 13.81
CA ALA A 268 -28.95 5.25 13.15
C ALA A 268 -27.79 4.44 13.78
N TRP A 269 -26.70 5.10 14.11
CA TRP A 269 -25.53 4.51 14.76
C TRP A 269 -25.87 3.96 16.14
N ASP A 270 -26.51 4.77 16.99
CA ASP A 270 -26.88 4.39 18.35
C ASP A 270 -27.91 3.26 18.34
N ALA A 271 -28.92 3.30 17.44
CA ALA A 271 -29.90 2.22 17.29
C ALA A 271 -29.24 0.85 17.01
N TYR A 272 -28.08 0.85 16.36
CA TYR A 272 -27.31 -0.39 16.12
C TYR A 272 -26.39 -0.76 17.28
N TYR A 273 -25.60 0.19 17.82
CA TYR A 273 -24.55 -0.13 18.78
C TYR A 273 -25.04 -0.15 20.24
N GLU A 274 -25.96 0.72 20.66
CA GLU A 274 -26.40 0.82 22.06
C GLU A 274 -26.95 -0.50 22.63
N PRO A 275 -27.87 -1.22 21.94
CA PRO A 275 -28.36 -2.49 22.46
C PRO A 275 -27.23 -3.54 22.63
N ARG A 276 -26.31 -3.59 21.66
CA ARG A 276 -25.16 -4.52 21.67
C ARG A 276 -24.14 -4.17 22.74
N ASN A 277 -23.96 -2.89 23.00
CA ASN A 277 -23.09 -2.41 24.07
C ASN A 277 -23.69 -2.70 25.45
N ALA A 278 -25.01 -2.52 25.61
CA ALA A 278 -25.71 -2.85 26.83
C ALA A 278 -25.65 -4.36 27.15
N GLU A 279 -25.82 -5.21 26.14
CA GLU A 279 -25.67 -6.67 26.26
C GLU A 279 -24.24 -7.04 26.70
N PHE A 280 -23.23 -6.48 26.04
CA PHE A 280 -21.82 -6.70 26.38
C PHE A 280 -21.49 -6.28 27.82
N LEU A 281 -21.92 -5.11 28.23
CA LEU A 281 -21.69 -4.61 29.59
C LEU A 281 -22.38 -5.48 30.64
N LYS A 282 -23.57 -5.99 30.35
CA LYS A 282 -24.30 -6.91 31.23
C LYS A 282 -23.64 -8.29 31.33
N ALA A 283 -23.01 -8.75 30.25
CA ALA A 283 -22.37 -10.07 30.19
C ALA A 283 -21.09 -10.18 31.05
N ASP A 284 -20.48 -9.05 31.43
CA ASP A 284 -19.27 -8.96 32.27
C ASP A 284 -18.17 -9.97 31.91
N LEU A 285 -17.90 -10.12 30.61
CA LEU A 285 -16.97 -11.12 30.06
C LEU A 285 -15.54 -10.92 30.56
N LYS A 286 -14.82 -12.02 30.80
CA LYS A 286 -13.42 -12.03 31.28
C LYS A 286 -12.57 -13.00 30.46
N GLY A 287 -11.24 -12.82 30.54
CA GLY A 287 -10.27 -13.73 29.93
C GLY A 287 -10.52 -13.99 28.44
N LYS A 288 -10.46 -15.23 28.01
CA LYS A 288 -10.59 -15.61 26.60
C LYS A 288 -11.95 -15.23 25.99
N ASP A 289 -13.02 -15.24 26.75
CA ASP A 289 -14.36 -14.88 26.24
C ASP A 289 -14.46 -13.38 25.96
N LEU A 290 -13.82 -12.54 26.77
CA LEU A 290 -13.68 -11.11 26.46
C LEU A 290 -12.85 -10.87 25.18
N VAL A 291 -11.75 -11.61 25.01
CA VAL A 291 -10.93 -11.50 23.78
C VAL A 291 -11.73 -11.92 22.55
N ARG A 292 -12.49 -13.02 22.61
CA ARG A 292 -13.37 -13.48 21.52
C ARG A 292 -14.43 -12.46 21.17
N TRP A 293 -15.03 -11.84 22.18
CA TRP A 293 -16.01 -10.78 21.96
C TRP A 293 -15.38 -9.57 21.28
N LYS A 294 -14.21 -9.10 21.76
CA LYS A 294 -13.46 -7.98 21.15
C LYS A 294 -13.08 -8.30 19.69
N TYR A 295 -12.54 -9.51 19.46
CA TYR A 295 -12.20 -9.98 18.12
C TYR A 295 -13.41 -9.94 17.19
N ASN A 296 -14.54 -10.51 17.61
CA ASN A 296 -15.72 -10.55 16.76
C ASN A 296 -16.28 -9.15 16.48
N ARG A 297 -16.29 -8.24 17.49
CA ARG A 297 -16.68 -6.84 17.33
C ARG A 297 -15.76 -6.14 16.32
N TYR A 298 -14.46 -6.30 16.45
CA TYR A 298 -13.45 -5.79 15.56
C TYR A 298 -13.66 -6.27 14.12
N MET A 299 -13.88 -7.57 13.92
CA MET A 299 -14.10 -8.15 12.61
C MET A 299 -15.35 -7.59 11.92
N HIS A 300 -16.46 -7.44 12.63
CA HIS A 300 -17.68 -6.82 12.07
C HIS A 300 -17.42 -5.40 11.58
N ASP A 301 -16.75 -4.59 12.38
CA ASP A 301 -16.51 -3.18 12.07
C ASP A 301 -15.48 -3.01 10.94
N TYR A 302 -14.40 -3.80 10.98
CA TYR A 302 -13.37 -3.81 9.94
C TYR A 302 -13.96 -4.23 8.59
N LEU A 303 -14.63 -5.37 8.54
CA LEU A 303 -15.21 -5.92 7.31
C LEU A 303 -16.37 -5.06 6.79
N GLY A 304 -17.15 -4.46 7.68
CA GLY A 304 -18.16 -3.46 7.30
C GLY A 304 -17.55 -2.24 6.60
N SER A 305 -16.34 -1.81 7.01
CA SER A 305 -15.60 -0.75 6.32
C SER A 305 -15.07 -1.20 4.96
N VAL A 306 -14.62 -2.46 4.84
CA VAL A 306 -14.16 -3.07 3.57
C VAL A 306 -15.29 -3.11 2.52
N LYS A 307 -16.54 -3.35 2.93
CA LYS A 307 -17.70 -3.33 2.02
C LYS A 307 -17.80 -2.02 1.24
N SER A 308 -17.60 -0.89 1.91
CA SER A 308 -17.64 0.42 1.26
C SER A 308 -16.50 0.62 0.26
N VAL A 309 -15.33 0.02 0.55
CA VAL A 309 -14.19 0.04 -0.39
C VAL A 309 -14.51 -0.79 -1.63
N ASP A 310 -15.08 -1.99 -1.46
CA ASP A 310 -15.48 -2.83 -2.60
C ASP A 310 -16.52 -2.13 -3.49
N GLU A 311 -17.51 -1.47 -2.89
CA GLU A 311 -18.49 -0.64 -3.62
C GLU A 311 -17.81 0.49 -4.40
N SER A 312 -16.85 1.19 -3.78
CA SER A 312 -16.06 2.23 -4.45
C SER A 312 -15.33 1.70 -5.67
N VAL A 313 -14.66 0.55 -5.53
CA VAL A 313 -13.99 -0.13 -6.66
C VAL A 313 -14.98 -0.42 -7.77
N GLY A 314 -16.17 -0.93 -7.43
CA GLY A 314 -17.26 -1.19 -8.39
C GLY A 314 -17.67 0.06 -9.17
N ARG A 315 -17.81 1.20 -8.48
CA ARG A 315 -18.17 2.49 -9.09
C ARG A 315 -17.08 2.98 -10.05
N VAL A 316 -15.81 2.87 -9.66
CA VAL A 316 -14.66 3.27 -10.52
C VAL A 316 -14.59 2.39 -11.76
N LEU A 317 -14.66 1.05 -11.61
CA LEU A 317 -14.63 0.13 -12.74
C LEU A 317 -15.81 0.33 -13.69
N LYS A 318 -17.01 0.53 -13.14
CA LYS A 318 -18.22 0.84 -13.94
C LYS A 318 -18.03 2.11 -14.77
N TYR A 319 -17.50 3.18 -14.16
CA TYR A 319 -17.22 4.41 -14.88
C TYR A 319 -16.26 4.21 -16.05
N LEU A 320 -15.19 3.42 -15.85
CA LEU A 320 -14.23 3.12 -16.92
C LEU A 320 -14.89 2.35 -18.07
N ASP A 321 -15.76 1.37 -17.77
CA ASP A 321 -16.49 0.60 -18.77
C ASP A 321 -17.45 1.49 -19.58
N GLU A 322 -18.30 2.26 -18.90
CA GLU A 322 -19.34 3.08 -19.52
C GLU A 322 -18.78 4.24 -20.37
N ASN A 323 -17.55 4.66 -20.11
CA ASN A 323 -16.90 5.74 -20.84
C ASN A 323 -15.83 5.27 -21.85
N GLY A 324 -15.75 3.97 -22.13
CA GLY A 324 -14.83 3.39 -23.11
C GLY A 324 -13.35 3.53 -22.73
N LEU A 325 -13.04 3.63 -21.42
CA LEU A 325 -11.68 3.82 -20.91
C LEU A 325 -11.03 2.51 -20.48
N ALA A 326 -11.82 1.45 -20.33
CA ALA A 326 -11.41 0.22 -19.68
C ALA A 326 -10.21 -0.46 -20.37
N GLU A 327 -10.18 -0.46 -21.70
CA GLU A 327 -9.14 -1.13 -22.50
C GLU A 327 -7.81 -0.37 -22.50
N ASP A 328 -7.84 0.93 -22.29
CA ASP A 328 -6.67 1.81 -22.31
C ASP A 328 -6.17 2.16 -20.88
N THR A 329 -6.69 1.50 -19.85
CA THR A 329 -6.40 1.86 -18.46
C THR A 329 -5.76 0.72 -17.69
N ILE A 330 -4.60 1.00 -17.08
CA ILE A 330 -4.00 0.16 -16.04
C ILE A 330 -4.76 0.44 -14.75
N VAL A 331 -5.37 -0.58 -14.17
CA VAL A 331 -6.00 -0.51 -12.85
C VAL A 331 -5.17 -1.31 -11.85
N VAL A 332 -4.68 -0.64 -10.81
CA VAL A 332 -3.96 -1.26 -9.69
C VAL A 332 -4.80 -1.12 -8.43
N TYR A 333 -5.00 -2.22 -7.73
CA TYR A 333 -5.54 -2.26 -6.38
C TYR A 333 -4.47 -2.75 -5.41
N SER A 334 -4.23 -1.99 -4.33
CA SER A 334 -3.28 -2.36 -3.29
C SER A 334 -3.60 -1.67 -1.96
N SER A 335 -2.83 -1.98 -0.92
CA SER A 335 -2.82 -1.31 0.38
C SER A 335 -1.40 -0.83 0.71
N ASP A 336 -1.30 0.16 1.60
CA ASP A 336 -0.01 0.68 2.04
C ASP A 336 0.80 -0.34 2.85
N GLN A 337 0.15 -1.32 3.49
CA GLN A 337 0.75 -2.51 4.08
C GLN A 337 -0.32 -3.59 4.30
N GLY A 338 0.11 -4.73 4.84
CA GLY A 338 -0.78 -5.73 5.39
C GLY A 338 -1.33 -5.33 6.78
N PHE A 339 -2.13 -6.20 7.39
CA PHE A 339 -2.79 -5.91 8.65
C PHE A 339 -3.19 -7.19 9.38
N TYR A 340 -3.05 -7.23 10.71
CA TYR A 340 -3.46 -8.38 11.51
C TYR A 340 -4.96 -8.39 11.76
N LEU A 341 -5.59 -9.50 11.43
CA LEU A 341 -7.00 -9.77 11.69
C LEU A 341 -7.16 -10.84 12.78
N GLY A 342 -6.47 -10.62 13.91
CA GLY A 342 -6.46 -11.51 15.07
C GLY A 342 -5.31 -12.50 15.11
N GLU A 343 -4.54 -12.65 14.03
CA GLU A 343 -3.34 -13.49 14.03
C GLU A 343 -2.39 -13.01 15.13
N HIS A 344 -1.74 -13.93 15.83
CA HIS A 344 -0.93 -13.69 17.04
C HIS A 344 -1.67 -12.96 18.18
N GLY A 345 -3.01 -12.94 18.16
CA GLY A 345 -3.80 -12.13 19.08
C GLY A 345 -3.71 -10.63 18.85
N TRP A 346 -3.21 -10.19 17.69
CA TRP A 346 -2.91 -8.79 17.36
C TRP A 346 -3.96 -8.15 16.47
N PHE A 347 -3.90 -6.83 16.44
CA PHE A 347 -4.43 -5.94 15.42
C PHE A 347 -3.35 -4.90 15.10
N ASP A 348 -3.52 -4.05 14.07
CA ASP A 348 -2.50 -3.13 13.55
C ASP A 348 -1.49 -3.85 12.61
N LYS A 349 -0.26 -3.35 12.45
CA LYS A 349 0.77 -3.75 11.48
C LYS A 349 2.16 -3.62 12.09
N ARG A 350 3.17 -3.09 11.42
CA ARG A 350 4.51 -2.67 11.87
C ARG A 350 5.59 -3.76 11.80
N TRP A 351 5.24 -5.02 11.82
CA TRP A 351 6.17 -6.13 11.83
C TRP A 351 6.61 -6.57 10.42
N ILE A 352 7.75 -7.27 10.38
CA ILE A 352 8.21 -7.99 9.18
C ILE A 352 7.41 -9.30 8.93
N PHE A 353 6.55 -9.72 9.86
CA PHE A 353 5.74 -10.95 9.73
C PHE A 353 4.71 -10.83 8.59
N GLU A 354 4.30 -12.00 8.03
CA GLU A 354 3.53 -12.07 6.79
C GLU A 354 2.30 -11.17 6.77
N GLU A 355 1.49 -11.18 7.81
CA GLU A 355 0.24 -10.41 7.87
C GLU A 355 0.47 -8.90 7.77
N SER A 356 1.64 -8.43 8.15
CA SER A 356 2.01 -7.01 8.16
C SER A 356 2.83 -6.60 6.94
N VAL A 357 3.86 -7.38 6.58
CA VAL A 357 4.77 -7.03 5.48
C VAL A 357 4.15 -7.26 4.11
N ARG A 358 3.24 -8.24 4.00
CA ARG A 358 2.57 -8.59 2.75
C ARG A 358 1.33 -7.73 2.54
N THR A 359 1.32 -7.02 1.43
CA THR A 359 0.18 -6.20 0.99
C THR A 359 -0.56 -6.87 -0.17
N PRO A 360 -1.89 -6.66 -0.33
CA PRO A 360 -2.56 -7.11 -1.54
C PRO A 360 -2.05 -6.35 -2.76
N LEU A 361 -1.96 -7.03 -3.89
CA LEU A 361 -1.67 -6.39 -5.18
C LEU A 361 -2.41 -7.12 -6.30
N LEU A 362 -3.33 -6.41 -6.94
CA LEU A 362 -4.07 -6.85 -8.11
C LEU A 362 -3.83 -5.83 -9.23
N VAL A 363 -3.50 -6.31 -10.43
CA VAL A 363 -3.21 -5.45 -11.58
C VAL A 363 -4.01 -5.92 -12.79
N ARG A 364 -4.88 -5.06 -13.31
CA ARG A 364 -5.54 -5.23 -14.60
C ARG A 364 -4.89 -4.33 -15.64
N TRP A 365 -4.42 -4.90 -16.73
CA TRP A 365 -3.88 -4.18 -17.87
C TRP A 365 -4.25 -4.93 -19.15
N PRO A 366 -5.39 -4.58 -19.78
CA PRO A 366 -5.84 -5.25 -21.00
C PRO A 366 -4.79 -5.27 -22.10
N GLY A 367 -4.69 -6.38 -22.82
CA GLY A 367 -3.70 -6.58 -23.88
C GLY A 367 -2.25 -6.80 -23.41
N LYS A 368 -1.94 -6.63 -22.13
CA LYS A 368 -0.60 -6.86 -21.55
C LYS A 368 -0.58 -7.95 -20.48
N VAL A 369 -1.58 -7.96 -19.61
CA VAL A 369 -1.69 -8.91 -18.50
C VAL A 369 -2.66 -10.02 -18.87
N LYS A 370 -2.27 -11.28 -18.69
CA LYS A 370 -3.16 -12.43 -18.87
C LYS A 370 -4.21 -12.44 -17.76
N ALA A 371 -5.48 -12.36 -18.14
CA ALA A 371 -6.60 -12.39 -17.21
C ALA A 371 -6.63 -13.68 -16.36
N GLY A 372 -6.94 -13.54 -15.08
CA GLY A 372 -7.00 -14.64 -14.11
C GLY A 372 -5.64 -15.23 -13.73
N SER A 373 -4.53 -14.59 -14.10
CA SER A 373 -3.20 -15.09 -13.76
C SER A 373 -2.82 -14.81 -12.31
N VAL A 374 -1.93 -15.67 -11.78
CA VAL A 374 -1.37 -15.55 -10.42
C VAL A 374 0.15 -15.49 -10.52
N ASN A 375 0.75 -14.55 -9.83
CA ASN A 375 2.20 -14.34 -9.81
C ASN A 375 2.79 -14.61 -8.42
N GLN A 376 3.92 -15.34 -8.37
CA GLN A 376 4.61 -15.74 -7.15
C GLN A 376 5.93 -14.98 -6.93
N ASN A 377 6.32 -14.09 -7.85
CA ASN A 377 7.55 -13.34 -7.70
C ASN A 377 7.47 -12.37 -6.52
N LEU A 378 8.59 -12.14 -5.86
CA LEU A 378 8.75 -11.06 -4.89
C LEU A 378 8.66 -9.71 -5.62
N VAL A 379 7.59 -8.98 -5.36
CA VAL A 379 7.40 -7.59 -5.81
C VAL A 379 7.19 -6.69 -4.62
N SER A 380 7.28 -5.39 -4.82
CA SER A 380 7.13 -4.44 -3.72
C SER A 380 6.44 -3.15 -4.16
N VAL A 381 5.91 -2.41 -3.22
CA VAL A 381 5.30 -1.10 -3.48
C VAL A 381 6.29 -0.07 -4.06
N ILE A 382 7.61 -0.24 -3.85
CA ILE A 382 8.64 0.60 -4.52
C ILE A 382 8.71 0.33 -6.03
N ASP A 383 8.17 -0.78 -6.50
CA ASP A 383 8.15 -1.16 -7.92
C ASP A 383 7.07 -0.40 -8.71
N PHE A 384 6.10 0.22 -8.03
CA PHE A 384 5.02 0.95 -8.70
C PHE A 384 5.55 2.13 -9.51
N ALA A 385 6.42 2.94 -8.93
CA ALA A 385 6.99 4.10 -9.61
C ALA A 385 7.69 3.73 -10.93
N PRO A 386 8.69 2.84 -10.97
CA PRO A 386 9.34 2.45 -12.23
C PRO A 386 8.39 1.74 -13.20
N THR A 387 7.38 1.00 -12.70
CA THR A 387 6.39 0.32 -13.55
C THR A 387 5.51 1.32 -14.28
N PHE A 388 4.98 2.34 -13.59
CA PHE A 388 4.14 3.36 -14.24
C PHE A 388 4.94 4.24 -15.20
N LEU A 389 6.19 4.55 -14.87
CA LEU A 389 7.07 5.30 -15.76
C LEU A 389 7.37 4.51 -17.04
N GLU A 390 7.76 3.24 -16.93
CA GLU A 390 8.02 2.39 -18.10
C GLU A 390 6.76 2.19 -18.93
N ALA A 391 5.62 1.92 -18.31
CA ALA A 391 4.34 1.78 -19.01
C ALA A 391 3.94 3.04 -19.80
N ALA A 392 4.34 4.22 -19.30
CA ALA A 392 4.11 5.52 -19.95
C ALA A 392 5.18 5.90 -20.98
N GLY A 393 6.22 5.08 -21.16
CA GLY A 393 7.37 5.41 -22.01
C GLY A 393 8.25 6.54 -21.44
N VAL A 394 8.22 6.74 -20.11
CA VAL A 394 9.02 7.75 -19.42
C VAL A 394 10.30 7.09 -18.88
N PRO A 395 11.49 7.67 -19.11
CA PRO A 395 12.72 7.14 -18.58
C PRO A 395 12.66 6.98 -17.05
N VAL A 396 13.08 5.81 -16.55
CA VAL A 396 13.16 5.52 -15.11
C VAL A 396 14.49 6.08 -14.58
N PRO A 397 14.49 7.00 -13.60
CA PRO A 397 15.71 7.51 -12.98
C PRO A 397 16.56 6.39 -12.36
N ALA A 398 17.89 6.49 -12.51
CA ALA A 398 18.83 5.48 -12.02
C ALA A 398 18.91 5.36 -10.47
N ASP A 399 18.40 6.36 -9.74
CA ASP A 399 18.35 6.38 -8.29
C ASP A 399 17.05 5.80 -7.70
N ILE A 400 16.12 5.34 -8.53
CA ILE A 400 14.98 4.52 -8.12
C ILE A 400 15.50 3.12 -7.76
N GLN A 401 15.12 2.64 -6.56
CA GLN A 401 15.55 1.33 -6.05
C GLN A 401 14.55 0.21 -6.38
N GLY A 402 13.32 0.56 -6.74
CA GLY A 402 12.32 -0.36 -7.25
C GLY A 402 12.67 -0.88 -8.64
N ARG A 403 12.07 -1.99 -9.04
CA ARG A 403 12.22 -2.61 -10.37
C ARG A 403 10.87 -2.57 -11.09
N SER A 404 10.88 -2.23 -12.37
CA SER A 404 9.64 -2.26 -13.15
C SER A 404 9.07 -3.67 -13.23
N MET A 405 7.79 -3.78 -12.93
CA MET A 405 7.01 -5.03 -13.05
C MET A 405 6.49 -5.28 -14.48
N VAL A 406 6.73 -4.38 -15.44
CA VAL A 406 6.21 -4.55 -16.81
C VAL A 406 6.55 -5.91 -17.42
N PRO A 407 7.79 -6.43 -17.34
CA PRO A 407 8.10 -7.77 -17.84
C PRO A 407 7.35 -8.86 -17.07
N VAL A 408 7.26 -8.75 -15.75
CA VAL A 408 6.56 -9.71 -14.89
C VAL A 408 5.05 -9.74 -15.20
N LEU A 409 4.46 -8.57 -15.42
CA LEU A 409 3.05 -8.42 -15.82
C LEU A 409 2.78 -9.02 -17.20
N ALA A 410 3.75 -8.95 -18.10
CA ALA A 410 3.68 -9.61 -19.42
C ALA A 410 3.95 -11.14 -19.37
N GLY A 411 4.23 -11.70 -18.19
CA GLY A 411 4.51 -13.14 -18.00
C GLY A 411 5.96 -13.54 -18.30
N ALA A 412 6.87 -12.57 -18.45
CA ALA A 412 8.29 -12.77 -18.76
C ALA A 412 9.19 -12.31 -17.60
N THR A 413 9.23 -13.09 -16.51
CA THR A 413 10.07 -12.76 -15.36
C THR A 413 11.55 -12.76 -15.75
N PRO A 414 12.29 -11.65 -15.59
CA PRO A 414 13.73 -11.60 -15.84
C PRO A 414 14.49 -12.63 -14.97
N ALA A 415 15.54 -13.25 -15.52
CA ALA A 415 16.34 -14.27 -14.82
C ALA A 415 17.01 -13.73 -13.55
N ASP A 416 17.34 -12.44 -13.55
CA ASP A 416 17.92 -11.70 -12.42
C ASP A 416 16.88 -11.09 -11.48
N TRP A 417 15.60 -11.48 -11.60
CA TRP A 417 14.55 -10.97 -10.70
C TRP A 417 14.91 -11.29 -9.24
N ARG A 418 14.57 -10.35 -8.33
CA ARG A 418 14.93 -10.48 -6.91
C ARG A 418 14.42 -11.77 -6.29
N LYS A 419 15.28 -12.42 -5.49
CA LYS A 419 14.97 -13.62 -4.71
C LYS A 419 14.88 -13.34 -3.21
N SER A 420 15.23 -12.14 -2.82
CA SER A 420 15.21 -11.66 -1.44
C SER A 420 14.72 -10.21 -1.39
N PHE A 421 14.18 -9.83 -0.26
CA PHE A 421 13.63 -8.49 -0.05
C PHE A 421 14.05 -7.96 1.32
N TYR A 422 14.56 -6.73 1.36
CA TYR A 422 14.95 -6.03 2.58
C TYR A 422 13.76 -5.31 3.19
N TYR A 423 13.58 -5.43 4.50
CA TYR A 423 12.56 -4.75 5.29
C TYR A 423 13.21 -3.94 6.40
N HIS A 424 12.66 -2.77 6.77
CA HIS A 424 13.18 -1.95 7.85
C HIS A 424 12.10 -1.11 8.52
N TYR A 425 11.86 -1.31 9.82
CA TYR A 425 10.97 -0.55 10.67
C TYR A 425 11.77 0.28 11.68
N TYR A 426 11.48 1.59 11.78
CA TYR A 426 12.30 2.56 12.53
C TYR A 426 11.60 3.14 13.77
N GLU A 427 10.26 3.22 13.78
CA GLU A 427 9.49 4.02 14.74
C GLU A 427 9.44 3.39 16.13
N TYR A 428 10.39 3.78 17.01
CA TYR A 428 10.44 3.35 18.41
C TYR A 428 11.16 4.39 19.28
N PRO A 429 10.70 4.68 20.54
CA PRO A 429 9.40 4.27 21.07
C PRO A 429 8.23 5.01 20.40
N ALA A 430 7.11 4.30 20.23
CA ALA A 430 5.93 4.80 19.53
C ALA A 430 4.68 4.04 20.00
N PRO A 431 3.48 4.40 19.57
CA PRO A 431 2.30 3.59 19.82
C PRO A 431 2.54 2.12 19.46
N HIS A 432 2.03 1.19 20.29
CA HIS A 432 2.19 -0.26 20.18
C HIS A 432 3.57 -0.83 20.56
N LYS A 433 4.57 -0.03 20.90
CA LYS A 433 5.87 -0.47 21.45
C LYS A 433 6.61 -1.53 20.61
N VAL A 434 6.40 -1.48 19.30
CA VAL A 434 7.11 -2.37 18.37
C VAL A 434 8.55 -1.87 18.21
N ARG A 435 9.54 -2.72 18.59
CA ARG A 435 10.96 -2.38 18.52
C ARG A 435 11.43 -2.21 17.10
N ARG A 436 12.43 -1.34 16.90
CA ARG A 436 13.13 -1.19 15.63
C ARG A 436 13.67 -2.53 15.17
N HIS A 437 13.46 -2.86 13.93
CA HIS A 437 13.99 -4.10 13.36
C HIS A 437 14.12 -3.99 11.85
N TYR A 438 15.09 -4.72 11.33
CA TYR A 438 15.24 -4.93 9.90
C TYR A 438 15.47 -6.41 9.63
N GLY A 439 15.36 -6.79 8.37
CA GLY A 439 15.59 -8.17 8.00
C GLY A 439 15.47 -8.44 6.53
N VAL A 440 15.50 -9.72 6.22
CA VAL A 440 15.34 -10.24 4.87
C VAL A 440 14.20 -11.23 4.80
N VAL A 441 13.41 -11.12 3.74
CA VAL A 441 12.37 -12.09 3.34
C VAL A 441 12.82 -12.76 2.07
N THR A 442 12.82 -14.10 2.07
CA THR A 442 13.11 -14.94 0.90
C THR A 442 11.90 -15.79 0.53
N ASP A 443 12.04 -16.74 -0.39
CA ASP A 443 10.94 -17.66 -0.74
C ASP A 443 10.54 -18.58 0.41
N ARG A 444 11.46 -18.91 1.30
CA ARG A 444 11.23 -19.84 2.40
C ARG A 444 11.51 -19.25 3.76
N TYR A 445 12.53 -18.43 3.87
CA TYR A 445 13.06 -18.00 5.16
C TYR A 445 12.86 -16.52 5.37
N LYS A 446 12.72 -16.16 6.64
CA LYS A 446 12.73 -14.78 7.10
C LYS A 446 13.74 -14.66 8.25
N MET A 447 14.63 -13.68 8.16
CA MET A 447 15.58 -13.38 9.21
C MET A 447 15.41 -11.93 9.66
N VAL A 448 15.33 -11.72 10.97
CA VAL A 448 15.02 -10.42 11.58
C VAL A 448 16.11 -10.07 12.59
N HIS A 449 16.57 -8.83 12.57
CA HIS A 449 17.43 -8.23 13.59
C HIS A 449 16.64 -7.17 14.36
N PHE A 450 16.44 -7.37 15.64
CA PHE A 450 15.91 -6.38 16.56
C PHE A 450 17.05 -5.58 17.15
N TYR A 451 17.04 -4.24 16.96
CA TYR A 451 18.17 -3.36 17.28
C TYR A 451 17.76 -2.08 18.04
N ALA A 452 16.60 -2.06 18.67
CA ALA A 452 16.18 -0.92 19.48
C ALA A 452 17.12 -0.69 20.69
N PRO A 453 17.13 0.48 21.33
CA PRO A 453 18.08 0.79 22.40
C PRO A 453 18.08 -0.18 23.58
N ASP A 454 17.02 -0.97 23.77
CA ASP A 454 16.83 -1.96 24.84
C ASP A 454 17.00 -3.41 24.37
N VAL A 455 17.24 -3.66 23.08
CA VAL A 455 17.36 -5.00 22.48
C VAL A 455 18.37 -5.05 21.34
N ASP A 456 19.14 -6.15 21.29
CA ASP A 456 20.06 -6.46 20.19
C ASP A 456 20.13 -7.98 20.01
N TYR A 457 19.29 -8.54 19.12
CA TYR A 457 19.28 -9.98 18.84
C TYR A 457 18.60 -10.31 17.52
N TRP A 458 18.84 -11.53 17.04
CA TRP A 458 18.27 -12.05 15.78
C TRP A 458 17.21 -13.11 16.04
N GLU A 459 16.29 -13.25 15.09
CA GLU A 459 15.36 -14.37 14.96
C GLU A 459 15.35 -14.88 13.53
N LEU A 460 15.08 -16.18 13.35
CA LEU A 460 15.02 -16.88 12.06
C LEU A 460 13.71 -17.67 12.01
N TYR A 461 12.98 -17.54 10.90
CA TYR A 461 11.73 -18.28 10.64
C TYR A 461 11.82 -19.09 9.36
N ASP A 462 11.27 -20.30 9.36
CA ASP A 462 11.14 -21.20 8.21
C ASP A 462 9.68 -21.26 7.78
N ASN A 463 9.24 -20.31 6.94
CA ASN A 463 7.84 -20.15 6.55
C ASN A 463 7.27 -21.36 5.77
N GLN A 464 8.12 -22.27 5.29
CA GLN A 464 7.64 -23.52 4.69
C GLN A 464 7.21 -24.55 5.75
N LYS A 465 7.90 -24.59 6.89
CA LYS A 465 7.60 -25.52 8.00
C LYS A 465 6.66 -24.90 9.04
N ASP A 466 6.75 -23.60 9.19
CA ASP A 466 5.98 -22.80 10.15
C ASP A 466 5.44 -21.53 9.45
N PRO A 467 4.39 -21.68 8.65
CA PRO A 467 3.81 -20.54 7.91
C PRO A 467 3.16 -19.49 8.81
N LEU A 468 2.95 -19.79 10.09
CA LEU A 468 2.40 -18.90 11.09
C LEU A 468 3.49 -18.18 11.91
N GLU A 469 4.77 -18.38 11.60
CA GLU A 469 5.91 -17.70 12.22
C GLU A 469 5.93 -17.75 13.75
N LEU A 470 5.57 -18.92 14.32
CA LEU A 470 5.49 -19.15 15.76
C LEU A 470 6.81 -19.58 16.40
N LYS A 471 7.75 -20.08 15.59
CA LYS A 471 8.98 -20.72 16.08
C LYS A 471 10.22 -20.02 15.57
N ASN A 472 10.97 -19.42 16.47
CA ASN A 472 12.31 -18.94 16.16
C ASN A 472 13.27 -20.13 16.03
N MET A 473 13.83 -20.30 14.84
CA MET A 473 14.74 -21.40 14.47
C MET A 473 16.21 -21.02 14.61
N LEU A 474 16.52 -19.81 15.07
CA LEU A 474 17.92 -19.38 15.26
C LEU A 474 18.64 -20.28 16.26
N GLY A 475 19.84 -20.75 15.90
CA GLY A 475 20.63 -21.65 16.72
C GLY A 475 20.08 -23.08 16.84
N GLN A 476 19.01 -23.43 16.13
CA GLN A 476 18.50 -24.81 16.11
C GLN A 476 19.32 -25.72 15.20
N PRO A 477 19.54 -26.99 15.56
CA PRO A 477 20.28 -27.94 14.73
C PRO A 477 19.75 -28.03 13.30
N GLY A 478 20.66 -27.93 12.32
CA GLY A 478 20.33 -27.99 10.89
C GLY A 478 19.98 -26.64 10.26
N TYR A 479 20.06 -25.52 10.99
CA TYR A 479 19.86 -24.16 10.47
C TYR A 479 21.13 -23.33 10.39
N GLU A 480 22.29 -23.85 10.80
CA GLU A 480 23.57 -23.11 10.89
C GLU A 480 23.98 -22.52 9.53
N THR A 481 23.83 -23.30 8.45
CA THR A 481 24.15 -22.83 7.08
C THR A 481 23.17 -21.73 6.65
N VAL A 482 21.87 -21.93 6.87
CA VAL A 482 20.81 -20.97 6.53
C VAL A 482 21.00 -19.65 7.30
N GLU A 483 21.33 -19.73 8.59
CA GLU A 483 21.61 -18.56 9.41
C GLU A 483 22.77 -17.74 8.84
N LYS A 484 23.88 -18.40 8.51
CA LYS A 484 25.06 -17.76 7.92
C LYS A 484 24.72 -17.11 6.57
N GLU A 485 24.04 -17.82 5.69
CA GLU A 485 23.66 -17.33 4.35
C GLU A 485 22.74 -16.12 4.46
N LEU A 486 21.72 -16.15 5.32
CA LEU A 486 20.79 -15.04 5.48
C LEU A 486 21.43 -13.80 6.13
N LYS A 487 22.36 -13.97 7.09
CA LYS A 487 23.15 -12.85 7.62
C LYS A 487 24.02 -12.20 6.54
N GLN A 488 24.62 -13.00 5.68
CA GLN A 488 25.38 -12.51 4.51
C GLN A 488 24.46 -11.79 3.52
N GLU A 489 23.25 -12.31 3.29
CA GLU A 489 22.28 -11.69 2.39
C GLU A 489 21.76 -10.36 2.94
N VAL A 490 21.48 -10.25 4.24
CA VAL A 490 21.17 -8.98 4.90
C VAL A 490 22.29 -7.97 4.70
N ALA A 491 23.54 -8.37 4.94
CA ALA A 491 24.71 -7.49 4.77
C ALA A 491 24.87 -7.03 3.31
N ARG A 492 24.66 -7.95 2.35
CA ARG A 492 24.69 -7.65 0.92
C ARG A 492 23.63 -6.62 0.53
N LEU A 493 22.37 -6.85 0.97
CA LEU A 493 21.25 -5.95 0.68
C LEU A 493 21.46 -4.58 1.32
N ARG A 494 21.91 -4.51 2.58
CA ARG A 494 22.20 -3.23 3.24
C ARG A 494 23.23 -2.41 2.47
N LYS A 495 24.31 -3.07 1.99
CA LYS A 495 25.34 -2.42 1.17
C LYS A 495 24.79 -1.95 -0.18
N GLU A 496 24.07 -2.83 -0.90
CA GLU A 496 23.47 -2.52 -2.22
C GLU A 496 22.47 -1.37 -2.13
N LEU A 497 21.61 -1.39 -1.12
CA LEU A 497 20.58 -0.38 -0.90
C LEU A 497 21.13 0.89 -0.22
N LYS A 498 22.42 0.93 0.13
CA LYS A 498 23.08 2.07 0.82
C LYS A 498 22.43 2.40 2.16
N VAL A 499 22.07 1.37 2.92
CA VAL A 499 21.53 1.55 4.28
C VAL A 499 22.66 2.06 5.19
N PRO A 500 22.45 3.07 6.04
CA PRO A 500 23.44 3.53 7.02
C PRO A 500 23.98 2.39 7.90
N GLU A 501 25.22 2.51 8.37
CA GLU A 501 25.85 1.47 9.20
C GLU A 501 25.29 1.44 10.61
N ASP A 502 25.13 2.62 11.25
CA ASP A 502 24.58 2.75 12.60
C ASP A 502 23.12 3.25 12.54
N ASP A 503 22.20 2.29 12.46
CA ASP A 503 20.76 2.58 12.35
C ASP A 503 20.20 3.32 13.56
N ASN A 504 20.69 3.08 14.79
CA ASN A 504 20.21 3.77 15.98
C ASN A 504 20.68 5.22 16.01
N ALA A 505 21.97 5.46 15.79
CA ALA A 505 22.54 6.82 15.80
C ALA A 505 21.92 7.69 14.70
N ASP A 506 21.76 7.15 13.50
CA ASP A 506 21.18 7.86 12.36
C ASP A 506 19.72 8.23 12.60
N TYR A 507 18.90 7.30 13.08
CA TYR A 507 17.50 7.59 13.39
C TYR A 507 17.36 8.53 14.60
N ASP A 508 18.16 8.37 15.65
CA ASP A 508 18.12 9.23 16.83
C ASP A 508 18.60 10.65 16.50
N ALA A 509 19.59 10.81 15.62
CA ALA A 509 20.00 12.10 15.08
C ALA A 509 18.87 12.77 14.29
N PHE A 510 18.23 12.02 13.39
CA PHE A 510 17.06 12.48 12.64
C PHE A 510 15.93 12.95 13.56
N VAL A 511 15.55 12.15 14.56
CA VAL A 511 14.48 12.50 15.52
C VAL A 511 14.87 13.76 16.33
N SER A 512 16.14 13.85 16.75
CA SER A 512 16.65 14.97 17.55
C SER A 512 16.58 16.29 16.77
N GLU A 513 16.98 16.27 15.50
CA GLU A 513 16.90 17.42 14.60
C GLU A 513 15.43 17.84 14.39
N ARG A 514 14.54 16.90 14.14
CA ARG A 514 13.10 17.16 13.93
C ARG A 514 12.41 17.69 15.19
N LYS A 515 12.77 17.21 16.37
CA LYS A 515 12.26 17.74 17.66
C LYS A 515 12.68 19.20 17.87
N LYS A 516 13.92 19.57 17.53
CA LYS A 516 14.41 20.96 17.62
C LYS A 516 13.60 21.91 16.72
N ASN A 517 13.31 21.46 15.50
CA ASN A 517 12.65 22.25 14.45
C ASN A 517 11.11 22.20 14.52
N ARG A 518 10.50 21.50 15.48
CA ARG A 518 9.05 21.36 15.59
C ARG A 518 8.40 22.63 16.13
N PRO A 519 7.39 23.24 15.45
CA PRO A 519 6.68 24.42 15.93
C PRO A 519 6.04 24.20 17.31
N ALA A 520 6.05 25.22 18.16
CA ALA A 520 5.56 25.15 19.55
C ALA A 520 4.12 24.63 19.71
N ALA A 521 3.24 24.91 18.75
CA ALA A 521 1.86 24.42 18.73
C ALA A 521 1.75 22.89 18.59
N LYS A 522 2.64 22.26 17.79
CA LYS A 522 2.69 20.78 17.67
C LYS A 522 3.37 20.12 18.87
N LYS A 523 4.23 20.83 19.60
CA LYS A 523 4.82 20.34 20.86
C LYS A 523 3.75 20.18 21.96
N LYS A 524 2.75 21.07 21.99
CA LYS A 524 1.64 21.01 22.97
C LYS A 524 0.65 19.86 22.66
N ALA A 525 0.37 19.60 21.39
CA ALA A 525 -0.54 18.51 20.99
C ALA A 525 0.08 17.12 21.21
N ALA A 526 1.40 16.96 21.05
CA ALA A 526 2.09 15.70 21.32
C ALA A 526 2.15 15.37 22.82
N LYS A 527 2.39 16.39 23.68
CA LYS A 527 2.38 16.24 25.15
C LYS A 527 1.00 15.92 25.73
N ALA A 528 -0.07 16.18 24.99
CA ALA A 528 -1.44 15.84 25.38
C ALA A 528 -1.88 14.45 24.89
N ALA A 529 -1.04 13.79 24.06
CA ALA A 529 -1.25 12.46 23.52
C ALA A 529 -0.30 11.40 24.13
N GLU A 530 0.71 11.83 24.91
CA GLU A 530 1.50 11.02 25.83
C GLU A 530 0.75 10.88 27.17
#